data_33834567d05affa12a6547849564cc8e
#
_entry.id   33834567d05affa12a6547849564cc8e
#
_cell.length_a   1.000
_cell.length_b   1.000
_cell.length_c   1.000
_cell.angle_alpha   90.00
_cell.angle_beta   90.00
_cell.angle_gamma   90.00
#
_symmetry.space_group_name_H-M   'P 1'
#
loop_
_entity.id
_entity.type
_entity.pdbx_description
1 polymer ?
#
loop_
_entity_poly.entity_id
_entity_poly.type
_entity_poly.pdbx_seq_one_letter_code
_entity_poly.pdbx_strand_id
1 'polypeptide(L)'
;DFGNIRHEGGVAFNSGKKPVKMIKRFLEYFESRDICVLDFFAGSGSTGHAVLNLNKEDGGDRKFILCTNNENGICENITYQRIKTVITGKREDGSDYSDGIPANLKYYRTDFVSKNEEYLSDTLLEHVAEMIQLEHGIKLDGRRYITVMNDDEADRLAEHWSEYPDVKALYVSKNVLFTTEQNALFKDVDIHIIPDYYFNFELREVGETW
;
A
#
# COMPACT_ATOMS: atom_id res chain seq x y z
N ASP A 1 30.31 7.41 13.76
CA ASP A 1 30.63 6.24 12.95
C ASP A 1 29.40 5.42 12.68
N PHE A 2 29.12 5.11 11.42
CA PHE A 2 27.98 4.33 10.98
C PHE A 2 28.34 2.85 10.74
N GLY A 3 29.59 2.49 10.95
CA GLY A 3 30.09 1.13 10.75
C GLY A 3 30.09 0.64 9.30
N ASN A 4 30.24 -0.66 9.10
CA ASN A 4 30.18 -1.27 7.79
C ASN A 4 28.72 -1.59 7.42
N ILE A 5 28.14 -0.82 6.50
CA ILE A 5 26.76 -0.93 6.07
C ILE A 5 26.56 -1.84 4.85
N ARG A 6 27.62 -2.43 4.31
CA ARG A 6 27.56 -3.23 3.07
C ARG A 6 26.49 -4.33 3.11
N HIS A 7 26.39 -5.03 4.22
CA HIS A 7 25.44 -6.14 4.43
C HIS A 7 24.25 -5.78 5.33
N GLU A 8 24.07 -4.49 5.64
CA GLU A 8 22.96 -4.03 6.46
C GLU A 8 21.62 -4.36 5.77
N GLY A 9 20.70 -4.95 6.53
CA GLY A 9 19.40 -5.42 5.99
C GLY A 9 19.51 -6.78 5.28
N GLY A 10 20.60 -7.51 5.45
CA GLY A 10 20.77 -8.86 4.89
C GLY A 10 21.01 -8.92 3.38
N VAL A 11 21.15 -7.77 2.72
CA VAL A 11 21.41 -7.67 1.27
C VAL A 11 22.76 -7.02 0.99
N ALA A 12 23.54 -7.58 0.08
CA ALA A 12 24.79 -6.98 -0.37
C ALA A 12 24.51 -5.88 -1.40
N PHE A 13 24.86 -4.65 -1.08
CA PHE A 13 24.73 -3.52 -1.99
C PHE A 13 25.89 -2.55 -1.77
N ASN A 14 26.66 -2.29 -2.81
CA ASN A 14 27.97 -1.64 -2.69
C ASN A 14 27.95 -0.15 -3.04
N SER A 15 26.88 0.37 -3.65
CA SER A 15 26.85 1.73 -4.17
C SER A 15 25.69 2.54 -3.58
N GLY A 16 26.02 3.66 -2.93
CA GLY A 16 25.01 4.64 -2.51
C GLY A 16 24.10 4.26 -1.34
N LYS A 17 24.34 3.11 -0.68
CA LYS A 17 23.55 2.69 0.50
C LYS A 17 23.67 3.70 1.63
N LYS A 18 22.55 4.13 2.17
CA LYS A 18 22.51 5.03 3.34
C LYS A 18 22.40 4.22 4.63
N PRO A 19 23.13 4.59 5.69
CA PRO A 19 23.02 3.91 6.97
C PRO A 19 21.60 4.06 7.55
N VAL A 20 21.01 2.97 7.99
CA VAL A 20 19.70 2.98 8.69
C VAL A 20 19.73 3.92 9.89
N LYS A 21 20.80 3.90 10.67
CA LYS A 21 21.00 4.77 11.84
C LYS A 21 20.91 6.27 11.49
N MET A 22 21.38 6.68 10.32
CA MET A 22 21.28 8.06 9.87
C MET A 22 19.82 8.43 9.55
N ILE A 23 19.12 7.58 8.80
CA ILE A 23 17.72 7.82 8.45
C ILE A 23 16.84 7.83 9.69
N LYS A 24 17.06 6.90 10.63
CA LYS A 24 16.36 6.90 11.92
C LYS A 24 16.46 8.25 12.63
N ARG A 25 17.65 8.83 12.72
CA ARG A 25 17.85 10.13 13.33
C ARG A 25 17.07 11.26 12.67
N PHE A 26 16.89 11.24 11.35
CA PHE A 26 16.02 12.19 10.67
C PHE A 26 14.55 11.98 11.02
N LEU A 27 14.10 10.74 11.12
CA LEU A 27 12.73 10.43 11.49
C LEU A 27 12.39 10.75 12.94
N GLU A 28 13.38 10.69 13.84
CA GLU A 28 13.23 11.05 15.26
C GLU A 28 12.97 12.55 15.50
N TYR A 29 13.21 13.43 14.50
CA TYR A 29 12.83 14.84 14.59
C TYR A 29 11.33 15.08 14.49
N PHE A 30 10.56 14.11 13.98
CA PHE A 30 9.11 14.20 13.93
C PHE A 30 8.51 13.73 15.26
N GLU A 31 7.73 14.58 15.90
CA GLU A 31 7.08 14.26 17.19
C GLU A 31 6.03 13.15 17.03
N SER A 32 5.31 13.13 15.88
CA SER A 32 4.31 12.10 15.59
C SER A 32 4.98 10.77 15.28
N ARG A 33 4.46 9.71 15.88
CA ARG A 33 4.82 8.31 15.59
C ARG A 33 3.86 7.61 14.62
N ASP A 34 2.88 8.35 14.12
CA ASP A 34 1.94 7.93 13.07
C ASP A 34 2.13 8.88 11.88
N ILE A 35 3.13 8.58 11.07
CA ILE A 35 3.45 9.31 9.84
C ILE A 35 3.67 8.33 8.69
N CYS A 36 3.41 8.79 7.46
CA CYS A 36 3.77 8.07 6.26
C CYS A 36 5.04 8.68 5.65
N VAL A 37 6.08 7.85 5.48
CA VAL A 37 7.37 8.24 4.90
C VAL A 37 7.40 7.82 3.44
N LEU A 38 7.48 8.79 2.54
CA LEU A 38 7.57 8.56 1.10
C LEU A 38 9.02 8.75 0.62
N ASP A 39 9.56 7.73 -0.05
CA ASP A 39 10.90 7.74 -0.65
C ASP A 39 10.81 7.38 -2.14
N PHE A 40 10.94 8.39 -3.01
CA PHE A 40 10.86 8.23 -4.46
C PHE A 40 12.11 7.61 -5.09
N PHE A 41 13.20 7.51 -4.34
CA PHE A 41 14.47 6.96 -4.81
C PHE A 41 14.98 5.92 -3.82
N ALA A 42 14.14 4.93 -3.52
CA ALA A 42 14.34 3.96 -2.44
C ALA A 42 15.69 3.24 -2.48
N GLY A 43 16.29 3.10 -3.67
CA GLY A 43 17.58 2.46 -3.84
C GLY A 43 17.63 1.10 -3.15
N SER A 44 18.41 0.97 -2.09
CA SER A 44 18.49 -0.28 -1.33
C SER A 44 17.39 -0.46 -0.26
N GLY A 45 16.38 0.41 -0.15
CA GLY A 45 15.30 0.31 0.82
C GLY A 45 15.69 0.65 2.27
N SER A 46 16.75 1.46 2.45
CA SER A 46 17.21 1.84 3.80
C SER A 46 16.15 2.60 4.59
N THR A 47 15.30 3.38 3.94
CA THR A 47 14.22 4.16 4.55
C THR A 47 13.17 3.25 5.18
N GLY A 48 12.66 2.26 4.44
CA GLY A 48 11.71 1.30 5.00
C GLY A 48 12.28 0.49 6.17
N HIS A 49 13.54 0.07 6.07
CA HIS A 49 14.23 -0.60 7.18
C HIS A 49 14.33 0.32 8.43
N ALA A 50 14.61 1.60 8.25
CA ALA A 50 14.66 2.57 9.36
C ALA A 50 13.30 2.74 10.04
N VAL A 51 12.23 2.83 9.25
CA VAL A 51 10.85 2.93 9.75
C VAL A 51 10.49 1.70 10.58
N LEU A 52 10.73 0.50 10.06
CA LEU A 52 10.46 -0.76 10.78
C LEU A 52 11.21 -0.83 12.11
N ASN A 53 12.49 -0.45 12.11
CA ASN A 53 13.29 -0.42 13.36
C ASN A 53 12.73 0.56 14.37
N LEU A 54 12.36 1.77 13.96
CA LEU A 54 11.77 2.76 14.89
C LEU A 54 10.46 2.26 15.48
N ASN A 55 9.57 1.71 14.65
CA ASN A 55 8.31 1.16 15.15
C ASN A 55 8.53 0.04 16.17
N LYS A 56 9.52 -0.84 15.93
CA LYS A 56 9.91 -1.87 16.91
C LYS A 56 10.45 -1.28 18.23
N GLU A 57 11.22 -0.20 18.14
CA GLU A 57 11.89 0.40 19.30
C GLU A 57 10.96 1.22 20.18
N ASP A 58 10.04 1.98 19.57
CA ASP A 58 9.19 2.94 20.28
C ASP A 58 7.70 2.66 20.24
N GLY A 59 7.29 1.54 19.60
CA GLY A 59 5.89 1.17 19.47
C GLY A 59 5.07 2.07 18.55
N GLY A 60 5.71 2.83 17.66
CA GLY A 60 5.04 3.70 16.68
C GLY A 60 4.34 2.93 15.56
N ASP A 61 3.46 3.61 14.84
CA ASP A 61 2.74 3.09 13.66
C ASP A 61 3.10 3.87 12.38
N ARG A 62 4.40 4.14 12.21
CA ARG A 62 4.90 4.78 10.99
C ARG A 62 4.75 3.85 9.81
N LYS A 63 4.32 4.40 8.69
CA LYS A 63 4.18 3.71 7.40
C LYS A 63 5.25 4.20 6.43
N PHE A 64 5.51 3.44 5.38
CA PHE A 64 6.41 3.87 4.32
C PHE A 64 5.89 3.47 2.95
N ILE A 65 6.21 4.31 1.96
CA ILE A 65 6.02 4.04 0.54
C ILE A 65 7.39 4.19 -0.11
N LEU A 66 7.87 3.14 -0.75
CA LEU A 66 9.17 3.11 -1.43
C LEU A 66 8.94 3.00 -2.94
N CYS A 67 9.44 3.98 -3.69
CA CYS A 67 9.36 3.98 -5.14
C CYS A 67 10.75 3.83 -5.75
N THR A 68 10.86 3.06 -6.80
CA THR A 68 12.09 2.93 -7.60
C THR A 68 11.74 2.51 -9.03
N ASN A 69 12.57 2.89 -9.99
CA ASN A 69 12.40 2.57 -11.41
C ASN A 69 12.79 1.12 -11.76
N ASN A 70 13.17 0.32 -10.78
CA ASN A 70 13.64 -1.06 -10.94
C ASN A 70 14.83 -1.24 -11.93
N GLU A 71 15.61 -0.18 -12.15
CA GLU A 71 16.80 -0.26 -12.99
C GLU A 71 17.76 -1.35 -12.50
N ASN A 72 18.21 -2.21 -13.42
CA ASN A 72 19.00 -3.40 -13.11
C ASN A 72 18.36 -4.36 -12.07
N GLY A 73 17.04 -4.36 -11.95
CA GLY A 73 16.31 -5.20 -10.99
C GLY A 73 16.50 -4.79 -9.53
N ILE A 74 16.87 -3.54 -9.26
CA ILE A 74 17.14 -3.06 -7.88
C ILE A 74 15.95 -3.21 -6.96
N CYS A 75 14.73 -3.01 -7.48
CA CYS A 75 13.53 -3.16 -6.68
C CYS A 75 13.36 -4.60 -6.19
N GLU A 76 13.39 -5.54 -7.12
CA GLU A 76 13.11 -6.95 -6.88
C GLU A 76 14.23 -7.63 -6.10
N ASN A 77 15.48 -7.37 -6.51
CA ASN A 77 16.64 -8.10 -6.00
C ASN A 77 17.26 -7.46 -4.74
N ILE A 78 17.03 -6.17 -4.50
CA ILE A 78 17.67 -5.46 -3.39
C ILE A 78 16.63 -4.86 -2.44
N THR A 79 15.78 -3.93 -2.94
CA THR A 79 14.85 -3.17 -2.09
C THR A 79 13.84 -4.09 -1.41
N TYR A 80 13.14 -4.90 -2.21
CA TYR A 80 12.13 -5.84 -1.72
C TYR A 80 12.75 -6.92 -0.84
N GLN A 81 13.87 -7.52 -1.26
CA GLN A 81 14.57 -8.56 -0.50
C GLN A 81 15.05 -8.03 0.86
N ARG A 82 15.56 -6.80 0.92
CA ARG A 82 15.94 -6.17 2.19
C ARG A 82 14.76 -6.05 3.14
N ILE A 83 13.65 -5.47 2.68
CA ILE A 83 12.48 -5.28 3.54
C ILE A 83 11.91 -6.63 3.99
N LYS A 84 11.81 -7.60 3.08
CA LYS A 84 11.40 -8.97 3.38
C LYS A 84 12.31 -9.61 4.43
N THR A 85 13.63 -9.50 4.28
CA THR A 85 14.62 -10.02 5.23
C THR A 85 14.46 -9.39 6.61
N VAL A 86 14.23 -8.08 6.69
CA VAL A 86 14.01 -7.39 7.97
C VAL A 86 12.72 -7.84 8.64
N ILE A 87 11.65 -8.03 7.87
CA ILE A 87 10.36 -8.50 8.38
C ILE A 87 10.42 -9.95 8.85
N THR A 88 10.99 -10.83 8.02
CA THR A 88 10.97 -12.27 8.29
C THR A 88 12.12 -12.76 9.17
N GLY A 89 13.18 -11.97 9.30
CA GLY A 89 14.43 -12.39 9.94
C GLY A 89 15.27 -13.36 9.12
N LYS A 90 14.86 -13.68 7.88
CA LYS A 90 15.53 -14.66 7.00
C LYS A 90 16.04 -13.96 5.74
N ARG A 91 17.27 -14.32 5.31
CA ARG A 91 17.81 -13.92 4.01
C ARG A 91 17.16 -14.72 2.88
N GLU A 92 17.42 -14.32 1.66
CA GLU A 92 16.92 -15.00 0.45
C GLU A 92 17.37 -16.47 0.37
N ASP A 93 18.57 -16.78 0.83
CA ASP A 93 19.13 -18.13 0.89
C ASP A 93 18.58 -18.99 2.06
N GLY A 94 17.63 -18.43 2.83
CA GLY A 94 17.05 -19.09 4.00
C GLY A 94 17.86 -18.97 5.29
N SER A 95 19.06 -18.40 5.24
CA SER A 95 19.88 -18.21 6.44
C SER A 95 19.32 -17.15 7.39
N ASP A 96 19.63 -17.26 8.67
CA ASP A 96 19.16 -16.33 9.69
C ASP A 96 19.86 -14.98 9.57
N TYR A 97 19.05 -13.90 9.62
CA TYR A 97 19.51 -12.52 9.69
C TYR A 97 19.26 -11.91 11.07
N SER A 98 18.06 -12.10 11.61
CA SER A 98 17.61 -11.54 12.90
C SER A 98 16.34 -12.25 13.36
N ASP A 99 15.77 -11.84 14.50
CA ASP A 99 14.45 -12.33 14.98
C ASP A 99 13.28 -11.84 14.10
N GLY A 100 13.55 -10.94 13.15
CA GLY A 100 12.52 -10.31 12.35
C GLY A 100 11.79 -9.15 13.03
N ILE A 101 11.03 -8.42 12.25
CA ILE A 101 10.15 -7.34 12.69
C ILE A 101 8.79 -7.59 12.03
N PRO A 102 7.82 -8.20 12.71
CA PRO A 102 6.51 -8.48 12.11
C PRO A 102 5.87 -7.20 11.56
N ALA A 103 5.56 -7.19 10.27
CA ALA A 103 4.92 -6.08 9.59
C ALA A 103 4.23 -6.57 8.32
N ASN A 104 3.30 -5.77 7.80
CA ASN A 104 2.70 -5.99 6.49
C ASN A 104 3.56 -5.31 5.42
N LEU A 105 3.77 -6.01 4.31
CA LEU A 105 4.42 -5.47 3.12
C LEU A 105 3.57 -5.78 1.91
N LYS A 106 3.23 -4.76 1.13
CA LYS A 106 2.59 -4.94 -0.17
C LYS A 106 3.54 -4.44 -1.26
N TYR A 107 3.71 -5.25 -2.29
CA TYR A 107 4.51 -4.94 -3.46
C TYR A 107 3.58 -4.60 -4.62
N TYR A 108 3.82 -3.46 -5.25
CA TYR A 108 3.12 -3.03 -6.44
C TYR A 108 4.10 -2.92 -7.61
N ARG A 109 3.58 -3.15 -8.78
CA ARG A 109 4.26 -2.88 -10.04
C ARG A 109 3.38 -1.97 -10.87
N THR A 110 3.96 -0.91 -11.41
CA THR A 110 3.26 -0.08 -12.39
C THR A 110 3.17 -0.81 -13.72
N ASP A 111 2.03 -0.72 -14.35
CA ASP A 111 1.79 -1.19 -15.70
C ASP A 111 1.15 -0.07 -16.52
N PHE A 112 1.05 -0.26 -17.82
CA PHE A 112 0.47 0.70 -18.73
C PHE A 112 -0.82 0.15 -19.32
N VAL A 113 -1.90 0.91 -19.21
CA VAL A 113 -3.13 0.70 -19.95
C VAL A 113 -3.05 1.52 -21.22
N SER A 114 -3.34 0.90 -22.37
CA SER A 114 -3.34 1.60 -23.65
C SER A 114 -4.48 2.62 -23.70
N LYS A 115 -4.19 3.88 -24.03
CA LYS A 115 -5.23 4.89 -24.24
C LYS A 115 -6.10 4.65 -25.47
N ASN A 116 -5.77 3.64 -26.28
CA ASN A 116 -6.54 3.25 -27.45
C ASN A 116 -7.47 2.05 -27.15
N GLU A 117 -7.63 1.67 -25.87
CA GLU A 117 -8.64 0.69 -25.47
C GLU A 117 -10.04 1.17 -25.87
N GLU A 118 -10.88 0.26 -26.34
CA GLU A 118 -12.25 0.59 -26.76
C GLU A 118 -13.12 1.07 -25.60
N TYR A 119 -12.85 0.54 -24.39
CA TYR A 119 -13.51 0.90 -23.12
C TYR A 119 -12.45 1.17 -22.06
N LEU A 120 -11.78 2.33 -22.16
CA LEU A 120 -10.69 2.68 -21.26
C LEU A 120 -11.14 2.79 -19.80
N SER A 121 -12.35 3.34 -19.56
CA SER A 121 -12.94 3.44 -18.23
C SER A 121 -13.08 2.08 -17.55
N ASP A 122 -13.57 1.07 -18.27
CA ASP A 122 -13.76 -0.28 -17.73
C ASP A 122 -12.42 -0.93 -17.38
N THR A 123 -11.44 -0.81 -18.29
CA THR A 123 -10.09 -1.34 -18.07
C THR A 123 -9.40 -0.69 -16.86
N LEU A 124 -9.55 0.63 -16.68
CA LEU A 124 -9.01 1.33 -15.52
C LEU A 124 -9.73 0.93 -14.22
N LEU A 125 -11.06 0.71 -14.27
CA LEU A 125 -11.83 0.28 -13.11
C LEU A 125 -11.42 -1.11 -12.60
N GLU A 126 -10.90 -1.99 -13.46
CA GLU A 126 -10.33 -3.28 -13.02
C GLU A 126 -9.16 -3.08 -12.03
N HIS A 127 -8.48 -1.92 -12.08
CA HIS A 127 -7.35 -1.58 -11.21
C HIS A 127 -7.72 -0.68 -10.02
N VAL A 128 -8.99 -0.32 -9.85
CA VAL A 128 -9.41 0.58 -8.77
C VAL A 128 -9.10 0.01 -7.38
N ALA A 129 -9.16 -1.31 -7.24
CA ALA A 129 -8.86 -1.99 -5.98
C ALA A 129 -7.42 -1.74 -5.51
N GLU A 130 -6.45 -1.73 -6.41
CA GLU A 130 -5.05 -1.44 -6.12
C GLU A 130 -4.87 0.01 -5.65
N MET A 131 -5.56 0.94 -6.28
CA MET A 131 -5.52 2.37 -5.92
C MET A 131 -6.09 2.60 -4.51
N ILE A 132 -7.24 2.02 -4.20
CA ILE A 132 -7.85 2.05 -2.86
C ILE A 132 -6.88 1.48 -1.82
N GLN A 133 -6.32 0.31 -2.09
CA GLN A 133 -5.41 -0.36 -1.16
C GLN A 133 -4.13 0.45 -0.93
N LEU A 134 -3.62 1.13 -1.97
CA LEU A 134 -2.44 1.98 -1.86
C LEU A 134 -2.73 3.24 -1.04
N GLU A 135 -3.84 3.93 -1.30
CA GLU A 135 -4.20 5.17 -0.60
C GLU A 135 -4.52 4.93 0.87
N HIS A 136 -5.30 3.90 1.17
CA HIS A 136 -5.77 3.65 2.54
C HIS A 136 -4.86 2.71 3.35
N GLY A 137 -3.84 2.12 2.73
CA GLY A 137 -2.91 1.20 3.41
C GLY A 137 -3.60 -0.07 3.94
N ILE A 138 -4.67 -0.53 3.26
CA ILE A 138 -5.49 -1.68 3.68
C ILE A 138 -5.40 -2.82 2.67
N LYS A 139 -6.00 -3.94 3.00
CA LYS A 139 -6.24 -5.05 2.07
C LYS A 139 -7.75 -5.18 1.87
N LEU A 140 -8.20 -5.02 0.65
CA LEU A 140 -9.56 -5.39 0.26
C LEU A 140 -9.68 -6.91 0.30
N ASP A 141 -10.38 -7.42 1.30
CA ASP A 141 -10.51 -8.85 1.57
C ASP A 141 -11.95 -9.38 1.36
N GLY A 142 -12.85 -8.49 0.95
CA GLY A 142 -14.26 -8.82 0.76
C GLY A 142 -15.00 -9.17 2.05
N ARG A 143 -14.41 -8.90 3.21
CA ARG A 143 -15.02 -9.16 4.53
C ARG A 143 -14.98 -7.95 5.45
N ARG A 144 -13.79 -7.41 5.70
CA ARG A 144 -13.56 -6.22 6.55
C ARG A 144 -13.56 -4.93 5.75
N TYR A 145 -13.05 -5.02 4.54
CA TYR A 145 -12.93 -3.92 3.59
C TYR A 145 -13.50 -4.39 2.26
N ILE A 146 -14.63 -3.80 1.87
CA ILE A 146 -15.43 -4.28 0.74
C ILE A 146 -15.58 -3.14 -0.26
N THR A 147 -15.49 -3.44 -1.55
CA THR A 147 -15.87 -2.52 -2.63
C THR A 147 -17.31 -2.72 -3.03
N VAL A 148 -17.99 -1.64 -3.40
CA VAL A 148 -19.35 -1.63 -3.94
C VAL A 148 -19.34 -0.75 -5.18
N MET A 149 -19.37 -1.37 -6.37
CA MET A 149 -19.17 -0.67 -7.64
C MET A 149 -20.48 -0.30 -8.34
N ASN A 150 -21.58 -0.98 -8.01
CA ASN A 150 -22.89 -0.77 -8.60
C ASN A 150 -24.02 -1.10 -7.60
N ASP A 151 -25.26 -0.73 -7.97
CA ASP A 151 -26.43 -0.91 -7.12
C ASP A 151 -26.73 -2.40 -6.86
N ASP A 152 -26.52 -3.30 -7.84
CA ASP A 152 -26.71 -4.73 -7.66
C ASP A 152 -25.77 -5.33 -6.61
N GLU A 153 -24.56 -4.80 -6.49
CA GLU A 153 -23.62 -5.20 -5.42
C GLU A 153 -24.05 -4.69 -4.07
N ALA A 154 -24.61 -3.46 -4.03
CA ALA A 154 -25.16 -2.90 -2.80
C ALA A 154 -26.37 -3.71 -2.30
N ASP A 155 -27.24 -4.11 -3.20
CA ASP A 155 -28.41 -4.95 -2.90
C ASP A 155 -27.98 -6.32 -2.36
N ARG A 156 -27.08 -7.01 -3.05
CA ARG A 156 -26.55 -8.31 -2.60
C ARG A 156 -25.85 -8.22 -1.25
N LEU A 157 -25.07 -7.16 -1.02
CA LEU A 157 -24.40 -6.95 0.26
C LEU A 157 -25.45 -6.74 1.39
N ALA A 158 -26.51 -5.97 1.13
CA ALA A 158 -27.56 -5.72 2.09
C ALA A 158 -28.36 -6.99 2.42
N GLU A 159 -28.69 -7.80 1.41
CA GLU A 159 -29.41 -9.08 1.58
C GLU A 159 -28.64 -10.06 2.48
N HIS A 160 -27.30 -10.07 2.38
CA HIS A 160 -26.45 -10.99 3.12
C HIS A 160 -25.69 -10.31 4.28
N TRP A 161 -26.11 -9.12 4.71
CA TRP A 161 -25.38 -8.32 5.69
C TRP A 161 -25.02 -9.06 6.99
N SER A 162 -25.86 -9.96 7.43
CA SER A 162 -25.61 -10.76 8.64
C SER A 162 -24.39 -11.69 8.53
N GLU A 163 -23.90 -11.96 7.31
CA GLU A 163 -22.71 -12.77 7.06
C GLU A 163 -21.41 -11.97 7.20
N TYR A 164 -21.53 -10.63 7.37
CA TYR A 164 -20.42 -9.68 7.41
C TYR A 164 -20.31 -8.96 8.77
N PRO A 165 -20.11 -9.66 9.90
CA PRO A 165 -20.13 -9.04 11.23
C PRO A 165 -18.93 -8.12 11.52
N ASP A 166 -17.86 -8.23 10.76
CA ASP A 166 -16.58 -7.55 11.00
C ASP A 166 -16.26 -6.45 9.98
N VAL A 167 -17.24 -5.98 9.20
CA VAL A 167 -17.01 -4.92 8.20
C VAL A 167 -16.58 -3.65 8.90
N LYS A 168 -15.47 -3.08 8.43
CA LYS A 168 -14.92 -1.82 8.91
C LYS A 168 -15.19 -0.66 7.98
N ALA A 169 -15.04 -0.90 6.67
CA ALA A 169 -15.28 0.13 5.67
C ALA A 169 -15.81 -0.43 4.36
N LEU A 170 -16.65 0.37 3.71
CA LEU A 170 -17.13 0.18 2.35
C LEU A 170 -16.48 1.24 1.45
N TYR A 171 -15.94 0.81 0.32
CA TYR A 171 -15.40 1.66 -0.73
C TYR A 171 -16.40 1.66 -1.89
N VAL A 172 -17.11 2.76 -2.06
CA VAL A 172 -18.33 2.83 -2.86
C VAL A 172 -18.10 3.70 -4.09
N SER A 173 -18.46 3.20 -5.27
CA SER A 173 -18.48 4.01 -6.48
C SER A 173 -19.46 5.20 -6.30
N LYS A 174 -19.08 6.37 -6.80
CA LYS A 174 -19.92 7.56 -6.76
C LYS A 174 -21.30 7.37 -7.42
N ASN A 175 -21.40 6.39 -8.30
CA ASN A 175 -22.63 6.10 -9.05
C ASN A 175 -23.62 5.23 -8.27
N VAL A 176 -23.21 4.68 -7.12
CA VAL A 176 -24.07 3.87 -6.25
C VAL A 176 -24.89 4.79 -5.34
N LEU A 177 -26.20 4.59 -5.36
CA LEU A 177 -27.14 5.31 -4.50
C LEU A 177 -27.78 4.35 -3.50
N PHE A 178 -27.30 4.39 -2.26
CA PHE A 178 -27.91 3.58 -1.21
C PHE A 178 -29.36 3.98 -0.91
N THR A 179 -30.21 2.99 -0.79
CA THR A 179 -31.59 3.18 -0.32
C THR A 179 -31.61 3.61 1.15
N THR A 180 -32.78 4.03 1.65
CA THR A 180 -32.94 4.40 3.07
C THR A 180 -32.65 3.20 3.98
N GLU A 181 -33.09 2.00 3.58
CA GLU A 181 -32.83 0.76 4.32
C GLU A 181 -31.34 0.41 4.35
N GLN A 182 -30.65 0.51 3.22
CA GLN A 182 -29.20 0.27 3.14
C GLN A 182 -28.40 1.27 3.97
N ASN A 183 -28.76 2.56 3.91
CA ASN A 183 -28.13 3.59 4.76
C ASN A 183 -28.34 3.31 6.26
N ALA A 184 -29.50 2.82 6.66
CA ALA A 184 -29.73 2.42 8.04
C ALA A 184 -28.94 1.18 8.44
N LEU A 185 -28.75 0.25 7.51
CA LEU A 185 -28.01 -1.01 7.70
C LEU A 185 -26.50 -0.76 7.85
N PHE A 186 -25.92 0.14 7.02
CA PHE A 186 -24.49 0.44 6.97
C PHE A 186 -24.07 1.59 7.90
N LYS A 187 -24.96 2.12 8.72
CA LYS A 187 -24.75 3.34 9.54
C LYS A 187 -23.52 3.32 10.46
N ASP A 188 -23.11 2.13 10.90
CA ASP A 188 -21.99 1.94 11.84
C ASP A 188 -20.68 1.55 11.12
N VAL A 189 -20.64 1.65 9.79
CA VAL A 189 -19.50 1.32 8.94
C VAL A 189 -18.96 2.59 8.28
N ASP A 190 -17.65 2.71 8.19
CA ASP A 190 -17.01 3.82 7.47
C ASP A 190 -17.28 3.69 5.97
N ILE A 191 -17.91 4.70 5.37
CA ILE A 191 -18.21 4.74 3.94
C ILE A 191 -17.26 5.72 3.26
N HIS A 192 -16.45 5.21 2.34
CA HIS A 192 -15.54 5.99 1.50
C HIS A 192 -16.02 5.98 0.06
N ILE A 193 -16.31 7.15 -0.48
CA ILE A 193 -16.59 7.27 -1.91
C ILE A 193 -15.28 7.17 -2.67
N ILE A 194 -15.23 6.28 -3.65
CA ILE A 194 -14.06 6.10 -4.52
C ILE A 194 -13.85 7.39 -5.33
N PRO A 195 -12.66 8.02 -5.22
CA PRO A 195 -12.45 9.34 -5.79
C PRO A 195 -12.35 9.31 -7.32
N ASP A 196 -12.96 10.28 -7.98
CA ASP A 196 -12.83 10.47 -9.43
C ASP A 196 -11.39 10.70 -9.89
N TYR A 197 -10.56 11.27 -9.02
CA TYR A 197 -9.20 11.66 -9.39
C TYR A 197 -8.25 10.49 -9.64
N TYR A 198 -8.62 9.25 -9.31
CA TYR A 198 -7.76 8.10 -9.58
C TYR A 198 -7.41 7.96 -11.07
N PHE A 199 -8.36 8.24 -11.96
CA PHE A 199 -8.18 8.10 -13.40
C PHE A 199 -8.68 9.32 -14.19
N ASN A 200 -8.97 10.43 -13.53
CA ASN A 200 -9.61 11.58 -14.14
C ASN A 200 -8.76 12.23 -15.26
N PHE A 201 -7.43 12.17 -15.13
CA PHE A 201 -6.53 12.72 -16.13
C PHE A 201 -6.58 11.89 -17.42
N GLU A 202 -6.44 10.57 -17.28
CA GLU A 202 -6.42 9.62 -18.38
C GLU A 202 -7.74 9.61 -19.15
N LEU A 203 -8.87 9.62 -18.45
CA LEU A 203 -10.19 9.62 -19.05
C LEU A 203 -10.50 10.93 -19.78
N ARG A 204 -10.08 12.07 -19.23
CA ARG A 204 -10.26 13.37 -19.91
C ARG A 204 -9.50 13.47 -21.23
N GLU A 205 -8.32 12.86 -21.34
CA GLU A 205 -7.55 12.86 -22.58
C GLU A 205 -8.27 12.15 -23.72
N VAL A 206 -9.11 11.15 -23.41
CA VAL A 206 -9.88 10.39 -24.41
C VAL A 206 -11.35 10.82 -24.47
N GLY A 207 -11.76 11.80 -23.68
CA GLY A 207 -13.14 12.32 -23.66
C GLY A 207 -14.13 11.40 -22.93
N GLU A 208 -13.66 10.53 -22.06
CA GLU A 208 -14.47 9.64 -21.23
C GLU A 208 -14.64 10.17 -19.81
N THR A 209 -15.65 9.64 -19.11
CA THR A 209 -15.88 9.82 -17.66
C THR A 209 -16.28 8.49 -17.04
N TRP A 210 -16.01 8.29 -15.79
CA TRP A 210 -16.47 7.12 -15.05
C TRP A 210 -17.37 7.49 -13.88
#